data_292a785a80f26ed1ac2b7811774858ae
#
_entry.id   292a785a80f26ed1ac2b7811774858ae
#
_cell.length_a   1.000
_cell.length_b   1.000
_cell.length_c   1.000
_cell.angle_alpha   90.00
_cell.angle_beta   90.00
_cell.angle_gamma   90.00
#
_symmetry.space_group_name_H-M   'P 1'
#
loop_
_entity.id
_entity.type
_entity.pdbx_description
1 polymer ?
#
loop_
_entity_poly.entity_id
_entity_poly.type
_entity_poly.pdbx_seq_one_letter_code
_entity_poly.pdbx_strand_id
1 'polypeptide(L)'
;MRPERFRAIVAVHLLLLRGEEVLLLRRANTGYEDGNYSVIAGHLDGNETASQAMVREAAEEAGISVRSADLRFVHIMHRKEAAEADERIDLFFVATRWQGEPKVGEPEKCGELRWAALDALPPNTVPYVRAALDHYRQHHTYAEFWLNADAISRG
;
A
#
# COMPACT_ATOMS: atom_id res chain seq x y z
N MET A 1 6.20 -25.41 27.41
CA MET A 1 5.78 -24.03 27.07
C MET A 1 6.52 -23.58 25.83
N ARG A 2 5.81 -23.12 24.82
CA ARG A 2 6.46 -22.59 23.62
C ARG A 2 6.95 -21.17 23.88
N PRO A 3 8.18 -20.81 23.48
CA PRO A 3 8.62 -19.44 23.58
C PRO A 3 7.74 -18.57 22.69
N GLU A 4 7.51 -17.34 23.12
CA GLU A 4 6.79 -16.37 22.31
C GLU A 4 7.60 -16.05 21.05
N ARG A 5 6.93 -16.06 19.91
CA ARG A 5 7.57 -15.76 18.64
C ARG A 5 7.33 -14.31 18.26
N PHE A 6 8.31 -13.73 17.60
CA PHE A 6 8.16 -12.41 17.02
C PHE A 6 7.00 -12.40 16.02
N ARG A 7 6.22 -11.33 16.04
CA ARG A 7 5.08 -11.12 15.14
C ARG A 7 5.23 -9.77 14.48
N ALA A 8 5.03 -9.74 13.18
CA ALA A 8 5.02 -8.50 12.42
C ALA A 8 3.59 -8.20 11.94
N ILE A 9 3.30 -6.93 11.74
CA ILE A 9 2.05 -6.51 11.13
C ILE A 9 2.16 -6.75 9.64
N VAL A 10 1.15 -7.39 9.04
CA VAL A 10 1.09 -7.59 7.60
C VAL A 10 0.04 -6.65 7.03
N ALA A 11 0.46 -5.86 6.03
CA ALA A 11 -0.41 -4.93 5.34
C ALA A 11 -0.43 -5.25 3.85
N VAL A 12 -1.59 -5.06 3.22
CA VAL A 12 -1.76 -5.22 1.78
C VAL A 12 -1.95 -3.86 1.12
N HIS A 13 -1.40 -3.70 -0.06
CA HIS A 13 -1.39 -2.43 -0.81
C HIS A 13 -1.81 -2.72 -2.25
N LEU A 14 -2.66 -1.88 -2.80
CA LEU A 14 -3.12 -2.04 -4.17
C LEU A 14 -2.62 -0.91 -5.06
N LEU A 15 -1.84 -1.27 -6.07
CA LEU A 15 -1.49 -0.39 -7.16
C LEU A 15 -2.58 -0.54 -8.22
N LEU A 16 -3.61 0.30 -8.11
CA LEU A 16 -4.69 0.32 -9.09
C LEU A 16 -4.20 1.15 -10.27
N LEU A 17 -4.02 0.50 -11.42
CA LEU A 17 -3.38 1.14 -12.57
C LEU A 17 -4.38 1.35 -13.70
N ARG A 18 -4.32 2.55 -14.27
CA ARG A 18 -5.03 2.93 -15.49
C ARG A 18 -3.99 3.52 -16.44
N GLY A 19 -3.55 2.71 -17.42
CA GLY A 19 -2.39 3.10 -18.25
C GLY A 19 -1.15 3.30 -17.40
N GLU A 20 -0.53 4.46 -17.50
CA GLU A 20 0.69 4.82 -16.76
C GLU A 20 0.37 5.56 -15.45
N GLU A 21 -0.89 5.55 -15.03
CA GLU A 21 -1.32 6.24 -13.81
C GLU A 21 -1.70 5.25 -12.71
N VAL A 22 -1.42 5.64 -11.47
CA VAL A 22 -1.80 4.90 -10.27
C VAL A 22 -2.78 5.74 -9.45
N LEU A 23 -3.76 5.10 -8.82
CA LEU A 23 -4.68 5.77 -7.94
C LEU A 23 -4.03 6.03 -6.59
N LEU A 24 -4.02 7.29 -6.17
CA LEU A 24 -3.54 7.72 -4.86
C LEU A 24 -4.68 8.26 -4.01
N LEU A 25 -4.56 8.04 -2.70
CA LEU A 25 -5.48 8.52 -1.69
C LEU A 25 -4.73 9.48 -0.76
N ARG A 26 -5.29 10.69 -0.55
CA ARG A 26 -4.69 11.64 0.39
C ARG A 26 -5.14 11.29 1.80
N ARG A 27 -4.19 10.99 2.66
CA ARG A 27 -4.46 10.59 4.05
C ARG A 27 -4.99 11.77 4.86
N ALA A 28 -5.96 11.49 5.75
CA ALA A 28 -6.55 12.49 6.63
C ALA A 28 -6.96 11.84 7.95
N ASN A 29 -6.71 12.52 9.05
CA ASN A 29 -7.18 12.14 10.39
C ASN A 29 -6.76 10.72 10.83
N THR A 30 -5.62 10.23 10.36
CA THR A 30 -5.12 8.88 10.69
C THR A 30 -4.02 8.90 11.76
N GLY A 31 -3.39 10.06 11.96
CA GLY A 31 -2.23 10.19 12.84
C GLY A 31 -0.92 9.76 12.21
N TYR A 32 -0.94 9.34 10.93
CA TYR A 32 0.25 8.94 10.20
C TYR A 32 0.23 9.54 8.81
N GLU A 33 1.24 10.35 8.49
CA GLU A 33 1.44 10.94 7.16
C GLU A 33 0.19 11.66 6.62
N ASP A 34 -0.58 12.30 7.50
CA ASP A 34 -1.80 13.02 7.09
C ASP A 34 -1.46 14.18 6.16
N GLY A 35 -2.28 14.35 5.12
CA GLY A 35 -2.04 15.30 4.05
C GLY A 35 -1.17 14.75 2.92
N ASN A 36 -0.58 13.59 3.09
CA ASN A 36 0.27 12.95 2.08
C ASN A 36 -0.48 11.86 1.33
N TYR A 37 0.00 11.52 0.15
CA TYR A 37 -0.63 10.54 -0.73
C TYR A 37 -0.07 9.14 -0.51
N SER A 38 -0.97 8.17 -0.48
CA SER A 38 -0.66 6.75 -0.40
C SER A 38 -1.53 6.00 -1.41
N VAL A 39 -1.39 4.69 -1.46
CA VAL A 39 -2.25 3.82 -2.27
C VAL A 39 -3.33 3.19 -1.38
N ILE A 40 -4.31 2.52 -1.99
CA ILE A 40 -5.28 1.70 -1.24
C ILE A 40 -4.49 0.70 -0.40
N ALA A 41 -4.73 0.65 0.90
CA ALA A 41 -3.97 -0.21 1.79
C ALA A 41 -4.75 -0.52 3.08
N GLY A 42 -4.40 -1.63 3.71
CA GLY A 42 -4.94 -1.98 5.03
C GLY A 42 -4.24 -3.20 5.60
N HIS A 43 -4.51 -3.45 6.87
CA HIS A 43 -3.91 -4.58 7.60
C HIS A 43 -4.73 -5.85 7.39
N LEU A 44 -4.06 -6.99 7.46
CA LEU A 44 -4.76 -8.27 7.59
C LEU A 44 -5.47 -8.29 8.94
N ASP A 45 -6.74 -8.72 8.94
CA ASP A 45 -7.53 -8.84 10.17
C ASP A 45 -7.45 -10.22 10.82
N GLY A 46 -6.78 -11.16 10.15
CA GLY A 46 -6.77 -12.55 10.55
C GLY A 46 -7.94 -13.32 9.94
N ASN A 47 -7.77 -14.61 9.77
CA ASN A 47 -8.77 -15.50 9.16
C ASN A 47 -9.20 -15.11 7.75
N GLU A 48 -8.33 -14.41 7.06
CA GLU A 48 -8.51 -14.05 5.64
C GLU A 48 -7.17 -14.14 4.92
N THR A 49 -7.20 -14.48 3.64
CA THR A 49 -5.98 -14.46 2.83
C THR A 49 -5.62 -13.03 2.47
N ALA A 50 -4.37 -12.82 2.06
CA ALA A 50 -3.94 -11.50 1.61
C ALA A 50 -4.80 -10.98 0.44
N SER A 51 -5.16 -11.86 -0.52
CA SER A 51 -6.05 -11.48 -1.62
C SER A 51 -7.42 -11.07 -1.14
N GLN A 52 -8.00 -11.78 -0.17
CA GLN A 52 -9.30 -11.43 0.41
C GLN A 52 -9.24 -10.09 1.11
N ALA A 53 -8.16 -9.83 1.87
CA ALA A 53 -7.97 -8.55 2.53
C ALA A 53 -7.88 -7.42 1.51
N MET A 54 -7.16 -7.64 0.40
CA MET A 54 -7.01 -6.62 -0.64
C MET A 54 -8.35 -6.29 -1.30
N VAL A 55 -9.15 -7.30 -1.60
CA VAL A 55 -10.51 -7.10 -2.16
C VAL A 55 -11.37 -6.29 -1.17
N ARG A 56 -11.32 -6.63 0.10
CA ARG A 56 -12.08 -5.93 1.14
C ARG A 56 -11.65 -4.46 1.27
N GLU A 57 -10.35 -4.21 1.35
CA GLU A 57 -9.84 -2.84 1.48
C GLU A 57 -10.15 -1.98 0.26
N ALA A 58 -10.08 -2.54 -0.94
CA ALA A 58 -10.45 -1.82 -2.16
C ALA A 58 -11.92 -1.36 -2.13
N ALA A 59 -12.81 -2.22 -1.62
CA ALA A 59 -14.22 -1.86 -1.47
C ALA A 59 -14.43 -0.80 -0.40
N GLU A 60 -13.76 -0.95 0.74
CA GLU A 60 -13.91 -0.02 1.87
C GLU A 60 -13.33 1.37 1.56
N GLU A 61 -12.13 1.43 1.00
CA GLU A 61 -11.42 2.70 0.81
C GLU A 61 -11.76 3.42 -0.48
N ALA A 62 -12.05 2.69 -1.55
CA ALA A 62 -12.27 3.29 -2.87
C ALA A 62 -13.60 2.91 -3.52
N GLY A 63 -14.43 2.13 -2.85
CA GLY A 63 -15.76 1.77 -3.34
C GLY A 63 -15.76 0.96 -4.64
N ILE A 64 -14.68 0.25 -4.92
CA ILE A 64 -14.57 -0.56 -6.15
C ILE A 64 -14.60 -2.05 -5.83
N SER A 65 -15.01 -2.82 -6.83
CA SER A 65 -15.03 -4.28 -6.74
C SER A 65 -13.89 -4.85 -7.59
N VAL A 66 -12.91 -5.44 -6.92
CA VAL A 66 -11.78 -6.12 -7.57
C VAL A 66 -11.93 -7.62 -7.32
N ARG A 67 -11.78 -8.42 -8.36
CA ARG A 67 -11.80 -9.89 -8.20
C ARG A 67 -10.42 -10.37 -7.78
N SER A 68 -10.37 -11.36 -6.90
CA SER A 68 -9.08 -11.96 -6.47
C SER A 68 -8.26 -12.42 -7.67
N ALA A 69 -8.93 -12.98 -8.68
CA ALA A 69 -8.26 -13.47 -9.90
C ALA A 69 -7.58 -12.35 -10.71
N ASP A 70 -7.98 -11.10 -10.51
CA ASP A 70 -7.42 -9.94 -11.20
C ASP A 70 -6.30 -9.26 -10.42
N LEU A 71 -5.97 -9.77 -9.22
CA LEU A 71 -4.85 -9.28 -8.43
C LEU A 71 -3.56 -9.99 -8.84
N ARG A 72 -2.52 -9.22 -9.11
CA ARG A 72 -1.19 -9.76 -9.41
C ARG A 72 -0.21 -9.26 -8.35
N PHE A 73 0.41 -10.19 -7.62
CA PHE A 73 1.44 -9.84 -6.64
C PHE A 73 2.69 -9.35 -7.36
N VAL A 74 3.24 -8.20 -6.93
CA VAL A 74 4.37 -7.57 -7.60
C VAL A 74 5.53 -7.23 -6.69
N HIS A 75 5.31 -7.03 -5.39
CA HIS A 75 6.38 -6.56 -4.52
C HIS A 75 6.10 -6.86 -3.06
N ILE A 76 7.14 -7.16 -2.31
CA ILE A 76 7.10 -7.30 -0.85
C ILE A 76 8.17 -6.41 -0.23
N MET A 77 7.79 -5.67 0.80
CA MET A 77 8.70 -4.78 1.52
C MET A 77 8.73 -5.14 3.00
N HIS A 78 9.92 -5.33 3.54
CA HIS A 78 10.12 -5.47 4.98
C HIS A 78 10.43 -4.07 5.53
N ARG A 79 9.57 -3.55 6.39
CA ARG A 79 9.59 -2.14 6.77
C ARG A 79 9.63 -1.94 8.28
N LYS A 80 10.52 -1.04 8.69
CA LYS A 80 10.52 -0.48 10.04
C LYS A 80 11.02 0.96 9.95
N GLU A 81 10.16 1.91 10.27
CA GLU A 81 10.43 3.33 10.03
C GLU A 81 11.14 4.03 11.17
N ALA A 82 11.06 3.50 12.40
CA ALA A 82 11.72 4.06 13.57
C ALA A 82 11.95 2.97 14.61
N ALA A 83 12.85 3.23 15.57
CA ALA A 83 13.19 2.25 16.61
C ALA A 83 11.96 1.81 17.41
N GLU A 84 11.01 2.72 17.66
CA GLU A 84 9.78 2.44 18.43
C GLU A 84 8.63 1.98 17.57
N ALA A 85 8.79 1.97 16.23
CA ALA A 85 7.73 1.57 15.32
C ALA A 85 7.65 0.04 15.19
N ASP A 86 6.45 -0.45 14.84
CA ASP A 86 6.27 -1.86 14.54
C ASP A 86 7.01 -2.26 13.28
N GLU A 87 7.49 -3.50 13.25
CA GLU A 87 7.96 -4.09 11.99
C GLU A 87 6.76 -4.53 11.17
N ARG A 88 6.86 -4.30 9.88
CA ARG A 88 5.78 -4.59 8.93
C ARG A 88 6.28 -5.39 7.74
N ILE A 89 5.41 -6.24 7.24
CA ILE A 89 5.56 -6.89 5.94
C ILE A 89 4.47 -6.31 5.05
N ASP A 90 4.89 -5.56 4.06
CA ASP A 90 3.97 -4.89 3.13
C ASP A 90 3.92 -5.67 1.82
N LEU A 91 2.74 -6.16 1.47
CA LEU A 91 2.50 -6.87 0.22
C LEU A 91 1.87 -5.90 -0.76
N PHE A 92 2.37 -5.89 -2.00
CA PHE A 92 1.87 -5.00 -3.05
C PHE A 92 1.31 -5.82 -4.20
N PHE A 93 0.06 -5.51 -4.54
CA PHE A 93 -0.65 -6.12 -5.67
C PHE A 93 -0.92 -5.06 -6.73
N VAL A 94 -1.02 -5.49 -7.98
CA VAL A 94 -1.48 -4.65 -9.09
C VAL A 94 -2.83 -5.17 -9.57
N ALA A 95 -3.74 -4.26 -9.88
CA ALA A 95 -4.97 -4.56 -10.62
C ALA A 95 -5.15 -3.53 -11.73
N THR A 96 -5.52 -4.02 -12.92
CA THR A 96 -5.86 -3.19 -14.07
C THR A 96 -7.31 -3.37 -14.49
N ARG A 97 -8.03 -4.27 -13.81
CA ARG A 97 -9.46 -4.54 -14.04
C ARG A 97 -10.21 -4.46 -12.73
N TRP A 98 -11.30 -3.74 -12.73
CA TRP A 98 -12.19 -3.62 -11.58
C TRP A 98 -13.56 -3.13 -12.05
N GLN A 99 -14.56 -3.18 -11.18
CA GLN A 99 -15.88 -2.63 -11.43
C GLN A 99 -16.13 -1.44 -10.50
N GLY A 100 -16.78 -0.44 -11.03
CA GLY A 100 -17.13 0.77 -10.30
C GLY A 100 -16.12 1.89 -10.51
N GLU A 101 -16.58 3.12 -10.43
CA GLU A 101 -15.70 4.28 -10.47
C GLU A 101 -15.13 4.52 -9.07
N PRO A 102 -13.80 4.63 -8.92
CA PRO A 102 -13.23 4.89 -7.59
C PRO A 102 -13.79 6.17 -6.98
N LYS A 103 -14.12 6.09 -5.70
CA LYS A 103 -14.62 7.23 -4.91
C LYS A 103 -14.11 7.08 -3.49
N VAL A 104 -14.07 8.20 -2.75
CA VAL A 104 -13.68 8.17 -1.35
C VAL A 104 -14.70 7.34 -0.58
N GLY A 105 -14.25 6.19 -0.05
CA GLY A 105 -15.11 5.28 0.71
C GLY A 105 -15.14 5.59 2.20
N GLU A 106 -14.06 6.17 2.71
CA GLU A 106 -13.92 6.51 4.13
C GLU A 106 -13.52 8.00 4.25
N PRO A 107 -14.50 8.93 4.13
CA PRO A 107 -14.19 10.37 4.11
C PRO A 107 -13.44 10.88 5.34
N GLU A 108 -13.62 10.23 6.49
CA GLU A 108 -12.92 10.59 7.72
C GLU A 108 -11.43 10.26 7.69
N LYS A 109 -10.99 9.39 6.78
CA LYS A 109 -9.59 8.95 6.67
C LYS A 109 -8.92 9.36 5.36
N CYS A 110 -9.71 9.79 4.38
CA CYS A 110 -9.22 10.14 3.04
C CYS A 110 -9.85 11.44 2.57
N GLY A 111 -9.01 12.42 2.26
CA GLY A 111 -9.48 13.74 1.82
C GLY A 111 -9.81 13.81 0.34
N GLU A 112 -9.13 13.02 -0.49
CA GLU A 112 -9.37 13.00 -1.95
C GLU A 112 -8.72 11.78 -2.59
N LEU A 113 -9.19 11.46 -3.81
CA LEU A 113 -8.54 10.51 -4.70
C LEU A 113 -7.88 11.28 -5.84
N ARG A 114 -6.76 10.76 -6.32
CA ARG A 114 -6.03 11.38 -7.41
C ARG A 114 -5.36 10.31 -8.27
N TRP A 115 -5.55 10.40 -9.58
CA TRP A 115 -4.76 9.62 -10.52
C TRP A 115 -3.46 10.36 -10.77
N ALA A 116 -2.34 9.69 -10.57
CA ALA A 116 -1.01 10.28 -10.75
C ALA A 116 -0.17 9.44 -11.69
N ALA A 117 0.58 10.12 -12.56
CA ALA A 117 1.51 9.43 -13.44
C ALA A 117 2.62 8.77 -12.59
N LEU A 118 2.97 7.53 -12.93
CA LEU A 118 4.02 6.81 -12.20
C LEU A 118 5.38 7.50 -12.27
N ASP A 119 5.65 8.23 -13.35
CA ASP A 119 6.90 8.96 -13.51
C ASP A 119 6.85 10.39 -12.95
N ALA A 120 5.73 10.81 -12.41
CA ALA A 120 5.53 12.15 -11.88
C ALA A 120 4.65 12.14 -10.64
N LEU A 121 5.05 11.35 -9.64
CA LEU A 121 4.30 11.25 -8.37
C LEU A 121 4.33 12.59 -7.64
N PRO A 122 3.26 12.94 -6.89
CA PRO A 122 3.26 14.14 -6.07
C PRO A 122 4.46 14.15 -5.11
N PRO A 123 5.07 15.34 -4.86
CA PRO A 123 6.19 15.43 -3.91
C PRO A 123 5.86 14.91 -2.52
N ASN A 124 4.60 15.04 -2.11
CA ASN A 124 4.10 14.57 -0.81
C ASN A 124 3.52 13.15 -0.86
N THR A 125 4.10 12.28 -1.67
CA THR A 125 3.81 10.85 -1.61
C THR A 125 4.52 10.24 -0.41
N VAL A 126 3.81 9.40 0.35
CA VAL A 126 4.37 8.72 1.52
C VAL A 126 5.66 7.99 1.12
N PRO A 127 6.77 8.19 1.84
CA PRO A 127 8.09 7.71 1.41
C PRO A 127 8.19 6.22 1.08
N TYR A 128 7.64 5.33 1.95
CA TYR A 128 7.75 3.89 1.65
C TYR A 128 6.91 3.49 0.44
N VAL A 129 5.80 4.20 0.20
CA VAL A 129 4.96 3.96 -0.97
C VAL A 129 5.68 4.40 -2.23
N ARG A 130 6.33 5.56 -2.21
CA ARG A 130 7.16 6.03 -3.32
C ARG A 130 8.24 5.01 -3.63
N ALA A 131 8.94 4.52 -2.61
CA ALA A 131 9.98 3.50 -2.78
C ALA A 131 9.41 2.24 -3.44
N ALA A 132 8.26 1.77 -2.97
CA ALA A 132 7.61 0.58 -3.53
C ALA A 132 7.20 0.78 -4.99
N LEU A 133 6.67 1.96 -5.34
CA LEU A 133 6.31 2.27 -6.71
C LEU A 133 7.55 2.29 -7.62
N ASP A 134 8.65 2.84 -7.14
CA ASP A 134 9.91 2.83 -7.88
C ASP A 134 10.44 1.41 -8.09
N HIS A 135 10.39 0.57 -7.06
CA HIS A 135 10.76 -0.84 -7.17
C HIS A 135 9.87 -1.60 -8.14
N TYR A 136 8.56 -1.35 -8.07
CA TYR A 136 7.63 -1.95 -9.01
C TYR A 136 8.00 -1.62 -10.47
N ARG A 137 8.29 -0.34 -10.75
CA ARG A 137 8.66 0.09 -12.10
C ARG A 137 9.96 -0.54 -12.58
N GLN A 138 10.86 -0.87 -11.66
CA GLN A 138 12.13 -1.53 -11.96
C GLN A 138 12.04 -3.06 -11.93
N HIS A 139 10.84 -3.60 -11.70
CA HIS A 139 10.60 -5.05 -11.60
C HIS A 139 11.36 -5.72 -10.44
N HIS A 140 11.59 -4.97 -9.34
CA HIS A 140 12.16 -5.52 -8.12
C HIS A 140 11.05 -6.09 -7.26
N THR A 141 11.16 -7.38 -6.89
CA THR A 141 10.12 -8.07 -6.12
C THR A 141 10.25 -7.85 -4.62
N TYR A 142 11.44 -7.54 -4.13
CA TYR A 142 11.70 -7.40 -2.71
C TYR A 142 12.53 -6.15 -2.41
N ALA A 143 12.21 -5.48 -1.30
CA ALA A 143 13.01 -4.37 -0.76
C ALA A 143 12.92 -4.33 0.75
N GLU A 144 13.85 -3.62 1.35
CA GLU A 144 13.85 -3.30 2.77
C GLU A 144 13.79 -1.79 2.93
N PHE A 145 12.93 -1.35 3.84
CA PHE A 145 12.77 0.06 4.18
C PHE A 145 12.95 0.14 5.70
N TRP A 146 14.17 0.49 6.14
CA TRP A 146 14.57 0.27 7.52
C TRP A 146 15.09 1.52 8.21
N LEU A 147 14.44 1.94 9.25
CA LEU A 147 14.75 2.99 10.23
C LEU A 147 14.98 4.39 9.68
N ASN A 148 15.61 4.57 8.52
CA ASN A 148 15.88 5.89 7.96
C ASN A 148 16.11 5.80 6.44
N ALA A 149 16.24 6.98 5.81
CA ALA A 149 16.38 7.08 4.37
C ALA A 149 17.60 6.34 3.81
N ASP A 150 18.69 6.26 4.58
CA ASP A 150 19.93 5.61 4.14
C ASP A 150 19.74 4.09 4.03
N ALA A 151 18.87 3.52 4.84
CA ALA A 151 18.58 2.10 4.79
C ALA A 151 17.79 1.69 3.54
N ILE A 152 17.09 2.65 2.91
CA ILE A 152 16.25 2.40 1.73
C ILE A 152 17.08 1.97 0.53
N SER A 153 18.31 2.46 0.43
CA SER A 153 19.17 2.20 -0.73
C SER A 153 19.74 0.78 -0.78
N ARG A 154 19.46 -0.02 0.23
CA ARG A 154 19.92 -1.41 0.31
C ARG A 154 18.84 -2.36 -0.18
N GLY A 155 18.42 -2.17 -1.39
CA GLY A 155 17.38 -3.00 -1.99
C GLY A 155 17.92 -4.20 -2.73
#